data_3578e1818a310761511ad1f5f7699d81
#
_entry.id   3578e1818a310761511ad1f5f7699d81
#
_cell.length_a   1.000
_cell.length_b   1.000
_cell.length_c   1.000
_cell.angle_alpha   90.00
_cell.angle_beta   90.00
_cell.angle_gamma   90.00
#
_symmetry.space_group_name_H-M   'P 1'
#
loop_
_entity.id
_entity.type
_entity.pdbx_description
1 polymer ?
#
loop_
_entity_poly.entity_id
_entity_poly.type
_entity_poly.pdbx_seq_one_letter_code
_entity_poly.pdbx_strand_id
1 'polypeptide(L)'
;VSNVVLLHGLFADGSSWSEVIPLLQAKGLNVTSVQNPLTSLDDAVEACRRVLDRQNGPTVLAGHSFAGMIVTEAGVHPAVSALVYVAARAPDAGEDYAALAARFPGPPASTGIVFDGDEGRLTEEAFLRDFAGDLPPARARALFAVQQPFRRTLLTGRPSQAAWRSRPSFYAVSTEDRTINPDLQRSMAARMRARTVEIQASHLSLISHPQEIAKLILDTTTA
;
A
#
# COMPACT_ATOMS: atom_id res chain seq x y z
N VAL A 1 15.92 15.04 -0.15
CA VAL A 1 14.50 14.77 0.15
C VAL A 1 14.30 14.92 1.62
N SER A 2 13.26 15.64 1.98
CA SER A 2 12.95 15.88 3.37
C SER A 2 11.60 15.26 3.80
N ASN A 3 10.75 14.85 2.86
CA ASN A 3 9.39 14.44 3.18
C ASN A 3 9.06 13.02 2.69
N VAL A 4 8.29 12.29 3.49
CA VAL A 4 7.69 11.00 3.14
C VAL A 4 6.22 11.05 3.53
N VAL A 5 5.34 10.71 2.60
CA VAL A 5 3.91 10.56 2.81
C VAL A 5 3.55 9.08 2.65
N LEU A 6 2.92 8.52 3.68
CA LEU A 6 2.61 7.09 3.77
C LEU A 6 1.10 6.88 3.68
N LEU A 7 0.69 5.86 2.94
CA LEU A 7 -0.72 5.53 2.70
C LEU A 7 -1.00 4.07 3.07
N HIS A 8 -2.03 3.85 3.88
CA HIS A 8 -2.46 2.52 4.30
C HIS A 8 -3.47 1.91 3.32
N GLY A 9 -3.58 0.58 3.33
CA GLY A 9 -4.53 -0.17 2.52
C GLY A 9 -5.88 -0.43 3.19
N LEU A 10 -6.63 -1.39 2.62
CA LEU A 10 -7.86 -1.91 3.23
C LEU A 10 -7.53 -2.64 4.52
N PHE A 11 -8.51 -2.83 5.38
CA PHE A 11 -8.41 -3.59 6.64
C PHE A 11 -7.46 -2.97 7.66
N ALA A 12 -7.07 -1.71 7.48
CA ALA A 12 -6.04 -1.04 8.26
C ALA A 12 -6.33 0.45 8.37
N ASP A 13 -5.49 1.15 9.09
CA ASP A 13 -5.43 2.60 9.16
C ASP A 13 -3.98 3.07 9.12
N GLY A 14 -3.75 4.37 9.32
CA GLY A 14 -2.40 4.94 9.25
C GLY A 14 -1.42 4.37 10.26
N SER A 15 -1.88 3.73 11.33
CA SER A 15 -1.02 3.12 12.33
C SER A 15 -0.31 1.85 11.82
N SER A 16 -0.72 1.30 10.67
CA SER A 16 0.01 0.19 10.05
C SER A 16 1.47 0.54 9.73
N TRP A 17 1.79 1.82 9.60
CA TRP A 17 3.13 2.33 9.37
C TRP A 17 3.93 2.61 10.64
N SER A 18 3.38 2.35 11.84
CA SER A 18 3.99 2.74 13.12
C SER A 18 5.39 2.19 13.35
N GLU A 19 5.73 1.04 12.77
CA GLU A 19 7.07 0.45 12.89
C GLU A 19 8.08 1.12 11.94
N VAL A 20 7.63 1.62 10.82
CA VAL A 20 8.48 2.26 9.80
C VAL A 20 8.73 3.73 10.12
N ILE A 21 7.74 4.43 10.63
CA ILE A 21 7.79 5.89 10.89
C ILE A 21 9.02 6.29 11.72
N PRO A 22 9.30 5.69 12.90
CA PRO A 22 10.44 6.11 13.70
C PRO A 22 11.79 5.86 13.02
N LEU A 23 11.89 4.82 12.17
CA LEU A 23 13.10 4.55 11.42
C LEU A 23 13.41 5.64 10.40
N LEU A 24 12.38 6.19 9.76
CA LEU A 24 12.51 7.30 8.82
C LEU A 24 12.81 8.62 9.55
N GLN A 25 12.11 8.87 10.66
CA GLN A 25 12.33 10.06 11.49
C GLN A 25 13.75 10.11 12.05
N ALA A 26 14.31 8.95 12.43
CA ALA A 26 15.69 8.86 12.91
C ALA A 26 16.73 9.26 11.85
N LYS A 27 16.34 9.29 10.57
CA LYS A 27 17.16 9.76 9.45
C LYS A 27 16.88 11.23 9.09
N GLY A 28 16.12 11.93 9.91
CA GLY A 28 15.81 13.36 9.70
C GLY A 28 14.71 13.63 8.69
N LEU A 29 13.95 12.61 8.29
CA LEU A 29 12.84 12.80 7.35
C LEU A 29 11.59 13.30 8.07
N ASN A 30 10.86 14.18 7.39
CA ASN A 30 9.53 14.60 7.81
C ASN A 30 8.50 13.59 7.30
N VAL A 31 7.79 12.91 8.20
CA VAL A 31 6.92 11.79 7.87
C VAL A 31 5.47 12.11 8.22
N THR A 32 4.57 11.86 7.29
CA THR A 32 3.12 11.95 7.53
C THR A 32 2.46 10.65 7.08
N SER A 33 1.73 10.01 7.98
CA SER A 33 0.87 8.87 7.64
C SER A 33 -0.56 9.39 7.44
N VAL A 34 -1.09 9.23 6.23
CA VAL A 34 -2.42 9.70 5.88
C VAL A 34 -3.47 8.75 6.45
N GLN A 35 -4.51 9.32 7.05
CA GLN A 35 -5.71 8.57 7.42
C GLN A 35 -6.70 8.65 6.25
N ASN A 36 -6.43 7.90 5.19
CA ASN A 36 -7.29 7.94 4.02
C ASN A 36 -8.61 7.23 4.29
N PRO A 37 -9.76 7.85 3.93
CA PRO A 37 -11.05 7.21 4.08
C PRO A 37 -11.16 6.00 3.15
N LEU A 38 -11.84 4.95 3.59
CA LEU A 38 -12.08 3.74 2.80
C LEU A 38 -13.51 3.75 2.21
N THR A 39 -13.87 4.85 1.58
CA THR A 39 -15.20 5.10 1.01
C THR A 39 -15.21 5.06 -0.51
N SER A 40 -14.26 5.71 -1.17
CA SER A 40 -14.05 5.65 -2.62
C SER A 40 -12.59 5.93 -2.94
N LEU A 41 -12.16 5.58 -4.16
CA LEU A 41 -10.81 5.93 -4.63
C LEU A 41 -10.65 7.45 -4.67
N ASP A 42 -11.64 8.18 -5.16
CA ASP A 42 -11.59 9.65 -5.23
C ASP A 42 -11.44 10.29 -3.85
N ASP A 43 -12.17 9.82 -2.85
CA ASP A 43 -12.04 10.33 -1.48
C ASP A 43 -10.64 10.08 -0.91
N ALA A 44 -10.09 8.89 -1.15
CA ALA A 44 -8.76 8.53 -0.67
C ALA A 44 -7.67 9.35 -1.37
N VAL A 45 -7.79 9.53 -2.68
CA VAL A 45 -6.87 10.35 -3.48
C VAL A 45 -6.92 11.81 -3.03
N GLU A 46 -8.11 12.34 -2.77
CA GLU A 46 -8.28 13.71 -2.30
C GLU A 46 -7.63 13.92 -0.92
N ALA A 47 -7.80 12.96 0.00
CA ALA A 47 -7.12 13.01 1.30
C ALA A 47 -5.59 13.03 1.15
N CYS A 48 -5.06 12.24 0.23
CA CYS A 48 -3.63 12.23 -0.09
C CYS A 48 -3.18 13.58 -0.67
N ARG A 49 -3.92 14.13 -1.64
CA ARG A 49 -3.58 15.41 -2.27
C ARG A 49 -3.53 16.55 -1.27
N ARG A 50 -4.47 16.62 -0.33
CA ARG A 50 -4.45 17.64 0.73
C ARG A 50 -3.19 17.57 1.60
N VAL A 51 -2.66 16.38 1.83
CA VAL A 51 -1.40 16.22 2.56
C VAL A 51 -0.22 16.63 1.67
N LEU A 52 -0.22 16.23 0.40
CA LEU A 52 0.84 16.60 -0.56
C LEU A 52 0.93 18.12 -0.75
N ASP A 53 -0.21 18.82 -0.79
CA ASP A 53 -0.26 20.28 -0.94
C ASP A 53 0.44 21.02 0.21
N ARG A 54 0.55 20.39 1.36
CA ARG A 54 1.22 20.98 2.53
C ARG A 54 2.69 20.61 2.66
N GLN A 55 3.22 19.80 1.75
CA GLN A 55 4.63 19.41 1.81
C GLN A 55 5.53 20.51 1.26
N ASN A 56 6.62 20.78 1.98
CA ASN A 56 7.67 21.68 1.53
C ASN A 56 8.82 20.88 0.95
N GLY A 57 8.96 20.90 -0.38
CA GLY A 57 10.05 20.23 -1.07
C GLY A 57 9.72 18.81 -1.54
N PRO A 58 10.72 18.13 -2.10
CA PRO A 58 10.54 16.81 -2.68
C PRO A 58 9.99 15.79 -1.67
N THR A 59 9.01 15.02 -2.11
CA THR A 59 8.26 14.09 -1.26
C THR A 59 8.23 12.71 -1.88
N VAL A 60 8.61 11.69 -1.11
CA VAL A 60 8.41 10.29 -1.46
C VAL A 60 6.98 9.90 -1.07
N LEU A 61 6.26 9.29 -2.00
CA LEU A 61 4.91 8.78 -1.76
C LEU A 61 4.95 7.26 -1.72
N ALA A 62 4.60 6.68 -0.56
CA ALA A 62 4.63 5.24 -0.35
C ALA A 62 3.24 4.71 0.00
N GLY A 63 2.85 3.60 -0.63
CA GLY A 63 1.54 2.97 -0.40
C GLY A 63 1.65 1.47 -0.19
N HIS A 64 0.85 0.98 0.75
CA HIS A 64 0.69 -0.44 1.04
C HIS A 64 -0.62 -0.96 0.47
N SER A 65 -0.58 -2.12 -0.18
CA SER A 65 -1.77 -2.85 -0.63
C SER A 65 -2.67 -2.02 -1.55
N PHE A 66 -3.96 -1.88 -1.23
CA PHE A 66 -4.90 -1.04 -1.97
C PHE A 66 -4.34 0.37 -2.24
N ALA A 67 -3.55 0.93 -1.30
CA ALA A 67 -3.05 2.29 -1.43
C ALA A 67 -2.11 2.49 -2.63
N GLY A 68 -1.64 1.43 -3.26
CA GLY A 68 -0.97 1.54 -4.56
C GLY A 68 -1.86 2.19 -5.63
N MET A 69 -3.18 2.05 -5.53
CA MET A 69 -4.13 2.77 -6.39
C MET A 69 -4.02 4.29 -6.18
N ILE A 70 -3.89 4.71 -4.91
CA ILE A 70 -3.74 6.13 -4.55
C ILE A 70 -2.40 6.66 -5.04
N VAL A 71 -1.32 5.91 -4.82
CA VAL A 71 0.03 6.27 -5.31
C VAL A 71 0.03 6.44 -6.82
N THR A 72 -0.60 5.52 -7.53
CA THR A 72 -0.68 5.53 -8.99
C THR A 72 -1.43 6.76 -9.51
N GLU A 73 -2.50 7.18 -8.85
CA GLU A 73 -3.30 8.35 -9.24
C GLU A 73 -2.67 9.66 -8.77
N ALA A 74 -2.33 9.76 -7.47
CA ALA A 74 -1.87 11.01 -6.85
C ALA A 74 -0.37 11.27 -7.07
N GLY A 75 0.41 10.28 -7.45
CA GLY A 75 1.86 10.41 -7.60
C GLY A 75 2.32 11.34 -8.71
N VAL A 76 1.42 11.81 -9.57
CA VAL A 76 1.70 12.86 -10.57
C VAL A 76 1.80 14.24 -9.94
N HIS A 77 1.42 14.40 -8.67
CA HIS A 77 1.48 15.67 -7.96
C HIS A 77 2.89 16.26 -8.03
N PRO A 78 3.04 17.58 -8.25
CA PRO A 78 4.36 18.21 -8.42
C PRO A 78 5.35 18.01 -7.27
N ALA A 79 4.85 17.86 -6.03
CA ALA A 79 5.71 17.62 -4.87
C ALA A 79 6.33 16.21 -4.87
N VAL A 80 5.76 15.25 -5.60
CA VAL A 80 6.20 13.84 -5.56
C VAL A 80 7.43 13.64 -6.41
N SER A 81 8.50 13.14 -5.78
CA SER A 81 9.79 12.86 -6.44
C SER A 81 10.02 11.38 -6.76
N ALA A 82 9.40 10.48 -5.99
CA ALA A 82 9.53 9.04 -6.19
C ALA A 82 8.34 8.30 -5.57
N LEU A 83 8.09 7.09 -6.06
CA LEU A 83 6.99 6.24 -5.64
C LEU A 83 7.53 4.95 -5.02
N VAL A 84 6.90 4.52 -3.92
CA VAL A 84 7.20 3.23 -3.28
C VAL A 84 5.91 2.44 -3.13
N TYR A 85 5.92 1.23 -3.64
CA TYR A 85 4.82 0.28 -3.57
C TYR A 85 5.22 -0.88 -2.66
N VAL A 86 4.45 -1.11 -1.61
CA VAL A 86 4.70 -2.19 -0.65
C VAL A 86 3.57 -3.22 -0.76
N ALA A 87 3.84 -4.39 -1.33
CA ALA A 87 2.84 -5.44 -1.58
C ALA A 87 1.53 -4.82 -2.10
N ALA A 88 1.63 -3.97 -3.13
CA ALA A 88 0.59 -3.02 -3.49
C ALA A 88 0.05 -3.23 -4.90
N ARG A 89 -1.17 -2.77 -5.11
CA ARG A 89 -1.78 -2.66 -6.43
C ARG A 89 -1.07 -1.57 -7.23
N ALA A 90 -0.80 -1.87 -8.51
CA ALA A 90 -0.17 -0.90 -9.40
C ALA A 90 -0.76 -1.02 -10.82
N PRO A 91 -2.04 -0.63 -10.98
CA PRO A 91 -2.67 -0.64 -12.30
C PRO A 91 -2.13 0.46 -13.20
N ASP A 92 -2.40 0.33 -14.49
CA ASP A 92 -2.21 1.41 -15.46
C ASP A 92 -3.42 2.37 -15.46
N ALA A 93 -3.29 3.49 -16.13
CA ALA A 93 -4.38 4.44 -16.28
C ALA A 93 -5.59 3.78 -16.94
N GLY A 94 -6.76 3.91 -16.30
CA GLY A 94 -8.01 3.33 -16.78
C GLY A 94 -8.11 1.80 -16.66
N GLU A 95 -7.08 1.12 -16.15
CA GLU A 95 -7.07 -0.33 -16.05
C GLU A 95 -7.98 -0.84 -14.93
N ASP A 96 -8.72 -1.91 -15.24
CA ASP A 96 -9.48 -2.67 -14.25
C ASP A 96 -8.53 -3.59 -13.49
N TYR A 97 -8.20 -3.23 -12.24
CA TYR A 97 -7.31 -4.03 -11.40
C TYR A 97 -7.86 -5.43 -11.14
N ALA A 98 -9.18 -5.59 -10.96
CA ALA A 98 -9.78 -6.90 -10.73
C ALA A 98 -9.55 -7.82 -11.93
N ALA A 99 -9.67 -7.32 -13.15
CA ALA A 99 -9.40 -8.08 -14.37
C ALA A 99 -7.90 -8.45 -14.48
N LEU A 100 -7.01 -7.54 -14.12
CA LEU A 100 -5.57 -7.83 -14.07
C LEU A 100 -5.27 -8.93 -13.05
N ALA A 101 -5.80 -8.83 -11.85
CA ALA A 101 -5.60 -9.80 -10.78
C ALA A 101 -6.19 -11.17 -11.13
N ALA A 102 -7.28 -11.23 -11.86
CA ALA A 102 -7.93 -12.48 -12.30
C ALA A 102 -7.08 -13.31 -13.26
N ARG A 103 -6.00 -12.75 -13.80
CA ARG A 103 -5.02 -13.49 -14.64
C ARG A 103 -4.07 -14.33 -13.80
N PHE A 104 -4.13 -14.25 -12.49
CA PHE A 104 -3.31 -15.01 -11.55
C PHE A 104 -4.22 -15.80 -10.60
N PRO A 105 -3.72 -16.88 -9.98
CA PRO A 105 -4.49 -17.59 -8.96
C PRO A 105 -4.99 -16.64 -7.86
N GLY A 106 -6.26 -16.80 -7.50
CA GLY A 106 -6.87 -15.97 -6.44
C GLY A 106 -6.18 -16.17 -5.10
N PRO A 107 -5.86 -15.08 -4.37
CA PRO A 107 -5.22 -15.21 -3.07
C PRO A 107 -6.21 -15.74 -2.03
N PRO A 108 -5.73 -16.50 -1.02
CA PRO A 108 -6.61 -17.08 0.00
C PRO A 108 -7.47 -16.07 0.76
N ALA A 109 -6.96 -14.88 1.05
CA ALA A 109 -7.69 -13.84 1.78
C ALA A 109 -9.00 -13.42 1.08
N SER A 110 -9.07 -13.54 -0.24
CA SER A 110 -10.25 -13.12 -1.01
C SER A 110 -11.53 -13.85 -0.59
N THR A 111 -11.42 -15.10 -0.12
CA THR A 111 -12.56 -15.88 0.37
C THR A 111 -12.98 -15.50 1.79
N GLY A 112 -12.18 -14.75 2.49
CA GLY A 112 -12.46 -14.27 3.85
C GLY A 112 -13.05 -12.87 3.92
N ILE A 113 -13.28 -12.23 2.77
CA ILE A 113 -13.94 -10.93 2.73
C ILE A 113 -15.44 -11.14 2.87
N VAL A 114 -16.05 -10.52 3.86
CA VAL A 114 -17.49 -10.57 4.12
C VAL A 114 -18.07 -9.16 4.03
N PHE A 115 -19.31 -9.08 3.57
CA PHE A 115 -20.01 -7.81 3.42
C PHE A 115 -21.25 -7.76 4.29
N ASP A 116 -21.44 -6.59 4.91
CA ASP A 116 -22.69 -6.20 5.55
C ASP A 116 -23.20 -4.98 4.76
N GLY A 117 -24.17 -5.20 3.88
CA GLY A 117 -24.54 -4.20 2.91
C GLY A 117 -23.36 -3.79 2.02
N ASP A 118 -22.98 -2.53 2.09
CA ASP A 118 -21.91 -1.94 1.30
C ASP A 118 -20.55 -1.96 1.99
N GLU A 119 -20.50 -2.39 3.26
CA GLU A 119 -19.26 -2.44 4.04
C GLU A 119 -18.65 -3.81 4.02
N GLY A 120 -17.38 -3.88 3.62
CA GLY A 120 -16.58 -5.09 3.59
C GLY A 120 -15.54 -5.12 4.70
N ARG A 121 -15.20 -6.31 5.14
CA ARG A 121 -14.16 -6.58 6.12
C ARG A 121 -13.62 -7.99 5.96
N LEU A 122 -12.44 -8.26 6.52
CA LEU A 122 -11.96 -9.63 6.67
C LEU A 122 -12.51 -10.27 7.95
N THR A 123 -12.83 -11.56 7.87
CA THR A 123 -13.07 -12.36 9.06
C THR A 123 -11.80 -12.44 9.91
N GLU A 124 -11.95 -12.70 11.22
CA GLU A 124 -10.78 -12.86 12.09
C GLU A 124 -9.87 -13.98 11.60
N GLU A 125 -10.42 -15.12 11.23
CA GLU A 125 -9.65 -16.25 10.71
C GLU A 125 -8.80 -15.85 9.49
N ALA A 126 -9.39 -15.21 8.50
CA ALA A 126 -8.68 -14.78 7.30
C ALA A 126 -7.66 -13.68 7.61
N PHE A 127 -7.99 -12.76 8.50
CA PHE A 127 -7.07 -11.71 8.91
C PHE A 127 -5.80 -12.28 9.54
N LEU A 128 -5.94 -13.19 10.50
CA LEU A 128 -4.80 -13.78 11.20
C LEU A 128 -3.96 -14.69 10.30
N ARG A 129 -4.61 -15.49 9.46
CA ARG A 129 -3.94 -16.48 8.61
C ARG A 129 -3.37 -15.87 7.32
N ASP A 130 -4.18 -15.05 6.64
CA ASP A 130 -3.90 -14.67 5.25
C ASP A 130 -3.43 -13.22 5.11
N PHE A 131 -3.71 -12.36 6.08
CA PHE A 131 -3.31 -10.95 6.06
C PHE A 131 -2.09 -10.71 6.96
N ALA A 132 -2.12 -11.21 8.19
CA ALA A 132 -1.10 -11.00 9.22
C ALA A 132 -0.35 -12.30 9.59
N GLY A 133 -0.17 -13.21 8.65
CA GLY A 133 0.25 -14.59 8.94
C GLY A 133 1.66 -14.75 9.53
N ASP A 134 2.53 -13.78 9.40
CA ASP A 134 3.89 -13.81 9.96
C ASP A 134 4.05 -12.96 11.24
N LEU A 135 2.93 -12.44 11.78
CA LEU A 135 2.95 -11.71 13.05
C LEU A 135 2.61 -12.61 14.23
N PRO A 136 3.09 -12.29 15.44
CA PRO A 136 2.63 -12.97 16.64
C PRO A 136 1.11 -12.89 16.77
N PRO A 137 0.41 -13.96 17.19
CA PRO A 137 -1.07 -13.99 17.23
C PRO A 137 -1.70 -12.85 18.03
N ALA A 138 -1.09 -12.46 19.16
CA ALA A 138 -1.60 -11.35 19.97
C ALA A 138 -1.54 -10.01 19.21
N ARG A 139 -0.45 -9.78 18.46
CA ARG A 139 -0.31 -8.59 17.62
C ARG A 139 -1.33 -8.59 16.48
N ALA A 140 -1.50 -9.72 15.81
CA ALA A 140 -2.46 -9.87 14.72
C ALA A 140 -3.89 -9.63 15.19
N ARG A 141 -4.27 -10.14 16.39
CA ARG A 141 -5.59 -9.90 16.95
C ARG A 141 -5.82 -8.42 17.32
N ALA A 142 -4.80 -7.74 17.81
CA ALA A 142 -4.90 -6.32 18.10
C ALA A 142 -5.13 -5.51 16.81
N LEU A 143 -4.43 -5.85 15.74
CA LEU A 143 -4.62 -5.23 14.42
C LEU A 143 -6.01 -5.53 13.86
N PHE A 144 -6.50 -6.76 14.03
CA PHE A 144 -7.86 -7.11 13.63
C PHE A 144 -8.91 -6.25 14.36
N ALA A 145 -8.70 -5.97 15.64
CA ALA A 145 -9.64 -5.18 16.45
C ALA A 145 -9.76 -3.73 15.95
N VAL A 146 -8.72 -3.19 15.31
CA VAL A 146 -8.73 -1.82 14.76
C VAL A 146 -8.98 -1.81 13.25
N GLN A 147 -9.35 -2.95 12.68
CA GLN A 147 -9.67 -3.05 11.26
C GLN A 147 -10.75 -2.04 10.88
N GLN A 148 -10.45 -1.20 9.89
CA GLN A 148 -11.41 -0.25 9.34
C GLN A 148 -12.22 -0.93 8.22
N PRO A 149 -13.57 -0.91 8.27
CA PRO A 149 -14.37 -1.41 7.16
C PRO A 149 -14.18 -0.54 5.91
N PHE A 150 -14.37 -1.16 4.74
CA PHE A 150 -14.23 -0.46 3.46
C PHE A 150 -15.53 -0.53 2.66
N ARG A 151 -15.77 0.47 1.83
CA ARG A 151 -16.92 0.48 0.91
C ARG A 151 -16.61 -0.35 -0.34
N ARG A 152 -17.62 -1.08 -0.83
CA ARG A 152 -17.52 -1.94 -2.02
C ARG A 152 -16.98 -1.21 -3.26
N THR A 153 -17.27 0.09 -3.38
CA THR A 153 -16.79 0.92 -4.49
C THR A 153 -15.27 0.95 -4.64
N LEU A 154 -14.51 0.69 -3.56
CA LEU A 154 -13.05 0.59 -3.64
C LEU A 154 -12.55 -0.61 -4.44
N LEU A 155 -13.39 -1.61 -4.68
CA LEU A 155 -13.03 -2.79 -5.47
C LEU A 155 -13.11 -2.54 -6.98
N THR A 156 -13.81 -1.49 -7.41
CA THR A 156 -14.09 -1.21 -8.82
C THR A 156 -13.54 0.13 -9.31
N GLY A 157 -12.94 0.92 -8.44
CA GLY A 157 -12.31 2.19 -8.81
C GLY A 157 -11.16 1.99 -9.78
N ARG A 158 -11.02 2.89 -10.74
CA ARG A 158 -9.93 2.89 -11.73
C ARG A 158 -9.18 4.21 -11.66
N PRO A 159 -7.82 4.19 -11.64
CA PRO A 159 -7.08 5.43 -11.71
C PRO A 159 -7.21 6.06 -13.11
N SER A 160 -7.20 7.36 -13.17
CA SER A 160 -7.13 8.10 -14.45
C SER A 160 -5.68 8.39 -14.86
N GLN A 161 -4.74 8.28 -13.92
CA GLN A 161 -3.33 8.52 -14.10
C GLN A 161 -2.53 7.26 -13.76
N ALA A 162 -1.33 7.14 -14.34
CA ALA A 162 -0.35 6.14 -13.96
C ALA A 162 0.98 6.83 -13.65
N ALA A 163 1.13 7.31 -12.42
CA ALA A 163 2.29 8.08 -12.00
C ALA A 163 3.62 7.31 -12.21
N TRP A 164 3.60 5.98 -12.12
CA TRP A 164 4.78 5.16 -12.33
C TRP A 164 5.35 5.25 -13.75
N ARG A 165 4.59 5.78 -14.71
CA ARG A 165 5.10 6.03 -16.06
C ARG A 165 6.04 7.23 -16.13
N SER A 166 5.97 8.14 -15.17
CA SER A 166 6.73 9.40 -15.18
C SER A 166 7.57 9.64 -13.93
N ARG A 167 7.49 8.76 -12.92
CA ARG A 167 8.23 8.89 -11.66
C ARG A 167 9.10 7.65 -11.42
N PRO A 168 10.29 7.81 -10.82
CA PRO A 168 11.05 6.65 -10.32
C PRO A 168 10.20 5.82 -9.37
N SER A 169 10.14 4.52 -9.61
CA SER A 169 9.28 3.61 -8.87
C SER A 169 10.09 2.50 -8.21
N PHE A 170 9.68 2.16 -6.99
CA PHE A 170 10.31 1.14 -6.14
C PHE A 170 9.22 0.21 -5.64
N TYR A 171 9.52 -1.08 -5.55
CA TYR A 171 8.52 -2.08 -5.16
C TYR A 171 9.10 -3.10 -4.18
N ALA A 172 8.40 -3.36 -3.10
CA ALA A 172 8.68 -4.46 -2.17
C ALA A 172 7.65 -5.58 -2.38
N VAL A 173 8.10 -6.70 -2.93
CA VAL A 173 7.29 -7.92 -3.09
C VAL A 173 7.32 -8.70 -1.79
N SER A 174 6.14 -9.10 -1.29
CA SER A 174 6.03 -10.04 -0.17
C SER A 174 5.88 -11.45 -0.73
N THR A 175 6.90 -12.29 -0.53
CA THR A 175 6.94 -13.61 -1.19
C THR A 175 5.96 -14.63 -0.61
N GLU A 176 5.50 -14.42 0.63
CA GLU A 176 4.53 -15.28 1.31
C GLU A 176 3.16 -14.59 1.45
N ASP A 177 2.88 -13.64 0.60
CA ASP A 177 1.63 -12.87 0.60
C ASP A 177 0.45 -13.77 0.20
N ARG A 178 -0.58 -13.81 1.05
CA ARG A 178 -1.82 -14.53 0.83
C ARG A 178 -3.01 -13.61 0.61
N THR A 179 -2.74 -12.31 0.45
CA THR A 179 -3.75 -11.25 0.19
C THR A 179 -3.63 -10.70 -1.23
N ILE A 180 -2.42 -10.51 -1.73
CA ILE A 180 -2.13 -10.23 -3.15
C ILE A 180 -1.12 -11.25 -3.63
N ASN A 181 -1.44 -11.96 -4.72
CA ASN A 181 -0.56 -12.99 -5.27
C ASN A 181 0.84 -12.42 -5.54
N PRO A 182 1.93 -13.06 -5.04
CA PRO A 182 3.30 -12.57 -5.26
C PRO A 182 3.69 -12.48 -6.74
N ASP A 183 3.22 -13.38 -7.59
CA ASP A 183 3.51 -13.32 -9.02
C ASP A 183 2.83 -12.14 -9.71
N LEU A 184 1.64 -11.76 -9.25
CA LEU A 184 1.00 -10.52 -9.67
C LEU A 184 1.83 -9.30 -9.25
N GLN A 185 2.33 -9.29 -8.02
CA GLN A 185 3.22 -8.22 -7.53
C GLN A 185 4.47 -8.11 -8.41
N ARG A 186 5.12 -9.23 -8.71
CA ARG A 186 6.30 -9.27 -9.60
C ARG A 186 5.98 -8.75 -11.00
N SER A 187 4.83 -9.13 -11.54
CA SER A 187 4.38 -8.71 -12.87
C SER A 187 4.17 -7.19 -12.93
N MET A 188 3.51 -6.62 -11.91
CA MET A 188 3.31 -5.17 -11.84
C MET A 188 4.63 -4.42 -11.67
N ALA A 189 5.51 -4.90 -10.79
CA ALA A 189 6.82 -4.31 -10.56
C ALA A 189 7.68 -4.30 -11.84
N ALA A 190 7.66 -5.39 -12.59
CA ALA A 190 8.38 -5.49 -13.87
C ALA A 190 7.82 -4.53 -14.91
N ARG A 191 6.50 -4.44 -15.03
CA ARG A 191 5.82 -3.52 -15.96
C ARG A 191 6.18 -2.05 -15.67
N MET A 192 6.23 -1.69 -14.40
CA MET A 192 6.62 -0.35 -13.96
C MET A 192 8.12 -0.08 -14.11
N ARG A 193 8.93 -1.10 -14.40
CA ARG A 193 10.40 -1.03 -14.32
C ARG A 193 10.87 -0.55 -12.94
N ALA A 194 10.16 -0.98 -11.90
CA ALA A 194 10.46 -0.60 -10.54
C ALA A 194 11.76 -1.25 -10.06
N ARG A 195 12.51 -0.50 -9.26
CA ARG A 195 13.59 -1.10 -8.48
C ARG A 195 12.95 -1.98 -7.41
N THR A 196 13.13 -3.30 -7.53
CA THR A 196 12.36 -4.27 -6.79
C THR A 196 13.21 -5.01 -5.78
N VAL A 197 12.68 -5.18 -4.57
CA VAL A 197 13.22 -6.10 -3.55
C VAL A 197 12.16 -7.15 -3.24
N GLU A 198 12.59 -8.36 -2.87
CA GLU A 198 11.70 -9.42 -2.42
C GLU A 198 11.96 -9.69 -0.95
N ILE A 199 10.90 -9.72 -0.16
CA ILE A 199 10.96 -9.92 1.28
C ILE A 199 10.16 -11.17 1.61
N GLN A 200 10.76 -12.09 2.37
CA GLN A 200 10.07 -13.28 2.86
C GLN A 200 9.15 -12.89 4.01
N ALA A 201 7.99 -12.37 3.67
CA ALA A 201 7.01 -11.83 4.59
C ALA A 201 5.59 -12.12 4.13
N SER A 202 4.64 -12.03 5.06
CA SER A 202 3.22 -11.97 4.75
C SER A 202 2.88 -10.63 4.07
N HIS A 203 1.59 -10.37 3.89
CA HIS A 203 1.11 -9.10 3.34
C HIS A 203 1.54 -7.87 4.16
N LEU A 204 1.83 -8.04 5.44
CA LEU A 204 2.18 -6.96 6.37
C LEU A 204 3.70 -6.81 6.57
N SER A 205 4.47 -6.82 5.48
CA SER A 205 5.93 -6.63 5.54
C SER A 205 6.34 -5.32 6.22
N LEU A 206 5.52 -4.28 6.12
CA LEU A 206 5.78 -2.99 6.79
C LEU A 206 5.73 -3.11 8.32
N ILE A 207 5.15 -4.18 8.86
CA ILE A 207 5.09 -4.44 10.30
C ILE A 207 6.11 -5.52 10.70
N SER A 208 6.21 -6.62 9.94
CA SER A 208 7.11 -7.74 10.27
C SER A 208 8.56 -7.47 9.85
N HIS A 209 8.79 -6.66 8.82
CA HIS A 209 10.10 -6.34 8.26
C HIS A 209 10.29 -4.83 8.05
N PRO A 210 10.09 -4.01 9.11
CA PRO A 210 10.09 -2.56 8.97
C PRO A 210 11.43 -1.98 8.51
N GLN A 211 12.55 -2.61 8.87
CA GLN A 211 13.89 -2.13 8.48
C GLN A 211 14.10 -2.21 6.97
N GLU A 212 13.67 -3.30 6.33
CA GLU A 212 13.80 -3.48 4.89
C GLU A 212 12.90 -2.51 4.13
N ILE A 213 11.69 -2.26 4.64
CA ILE A 213 10.77 -1.29 4.06
C ILE A 213 11.31 0.14 4.22
N ALA A 214 11.79 0.49 5.41
CA ALA A 214 12.40 1.81 5.64
C ALA A 214 13.62 2.01 4.73
N LYS A 215 14.45 0.97 4.56
CA LYS A 215 15.61 1.02 3.67
C LYS A 215 15.18 1.30 2.22
N LEU A 216 14.15 0.62 1.74
CA LEU A 216 13.65 0.84 0.38
C LEU A 216 13.18 2.29 0.19
N ILE A 217 12.47 2.85 1.18
CA ILE A 217 12.04 4.25 1.14
C ILE A 217 13.26 5.19 1.16
N LEU A 218 14.25 4.91 2.00
CA LEU A 218 15.49 5.71 2.07
C LEU A 218 16.30 5.65 0.77
N ASP A 219 16.30 4.51 0.08
CA ASP A 219 16.99 4.34 -1.19
C ASP A 219 16.44 5.27 -2.29
N THR A 220 15.19 5.71 -2.17
CA THR A 220 14.61 6.68 -3.12
C THR A 220 15.25 8.06 -3.01
N THR A 221 15.83 8.38 -1.87
CA THR A 221 16.40 9.71 -1.60
C THR A 221 17.79 9.88 -2.22
N THR A 222 18.40 8.79 -2.67
CA THR A 222 19.73 8.79 -3.30
C THR A 222 19.69 8.43 -4.79
N ALA A 223 18.50 8.21 -5.30
CA ALA A 223 18.28 7.84 -6.70
C ALA A 223 18.19 9.07 -7.62
#